data_6e5aa9a07bed9bb8fced9daa9ca2f209
#
_entry.id   6e5aa9a07bed9bb8fced9daa9ca2f209
#
_cell.length_a   1.000
_cell.length_b   1.000
_cell.length_c   1.000
_cell.angle_alpha   90.00
_cell.angle_beta   90.00
_cell.angle_gamma   90.00
#
_symmetry.space_group_name_H-M   'P 1'
#
loop_
_entity.id
_entity.type
_entity.pdbx_description
1 polymer ?
#
loop_
_entity_poly.entity_id
_entity_poly.type
_entity_poly.pdbx_seq_one_letter_code
_entity_poly.pdbx_strand_id
1 'polypeptide(L)'
;MMEKALGLDAADAVIFDLEDAVPAEVLPQARTNLQTVLGESSSRGIERCVRINGLQTPHWEADIEAAVTAGADTIVLPMIEQPEQTARAVTAAANADGDVPEFIVTVETPRGMFAAEKLATHASQLDAVTGFSYGIGDYARAVGATGTPAQLHEYVRNVVVSAAAVGGLDPISTVYQDFSDVEGLREHAAQAHEIGYIGQKAIHPRQLPVINDMFTPTAEEAEEAARFVDAFDAADRDSIVVDGVFLDTAIVEQYRTVLTRHEEVTA
;
A
#
# COMPACT_ATOMS: atom_id res chain seq x y z
N MET A 1 2.89 21.93 -6.84
CA MET A 1 2.91 20.97 -5.72
C MET A 1 3.26 19.58 -6.22
N MET A 2 2.60 19.08 -7.26
CA MET A 2 2.83 17.76 -7.87
C MET A 2 4.30 17.54 -8.28
N GLU A 3 4.94 18.46 -9.01
CA GLU A 3 6.36 18.38 -9.40
C GLU A 3 7.33 18.29 -8.20
N LYS A 4 6.99 18.95 -7.08
CA LYS A 4 7.81 18.86 -5.86
C LYS A 4 7.71 17.48 -5.20
N ALA A 5 6.56 16.84 -5.30
CA ALA A 5 6.37 15.49 -4.76
C ALA A 5 7.22 14.46 -5.52
N LEU A 6 7.29 14.57 -6.85
CA LEU A 6 8.16 13.73 -7.70
C LEU A 6 9.68 13.98 -7.49
N GLY A 7 10.06 14.96 -6.70
CA GLY A 7 11.44 15.26 -6.34
C GLY A 7 11.81 14.87 -4.91
N LEU A 8 11.00 14.04 -4.24
CA LEU A 8 11.26 13.55 -2.88
C LEU A 8 12.11 12.27 -2.94
N ASP A 9 13.43 12.40 -2.78
CA ASP A 9 14.36 11.26 -2.85
C ASP A 9 14.09 10.15 -1.80
N ALA A 10 13.32 10.45 -0.76
CA ALA A 10 12.98 9.49 0.30
C ALA A 10 11.60 8.81 0.09
N ALA A 11 10.91 9.07 -1.01
CA ALA A 11 9.61 8.47 -1.31
C ALA A 11 9.78 7.41 -2.41
N ASP A 12 9.29 6.19 -2.16
CA ASP A 12 9.24 5.13 -3.17
C ASP A 12 8.10 5.39 -4.16
N ALA A 13 6.99 5.94 -3.66
CA ALA A 13 5.81 6.25 -4.43
C ALA A 13 5.20 7.62 -4.09
N VAL A 14 4.54 8.25 -5.05
CA VAL A 14 3.75 9.48 -4.85
C VAL A 14 2.32 9.25 -5.32
N ILE A 15 1.35 9.50 -4.43
CA ILE A 15 -0.08 9.38 -4.75
C ILE A 15 -0.64 10.75 -5.10
N PHE A 16 -1.03 10.92 -6.36
CA PHE A 16 -1.82 12.07 -6.83
C PHE A 16 -3.29 11.82 -6.57
N ASP A 17 -3.90 12.70 -5.79
CA ASP A 17 -5.27 12.49 -5.32
C ASP A 17 -6.29 13.24 -6.18
N LEU A 18 -7.22 12.52 -6.79
CA LEU A 18 -8.39 13.05 -7.50
C LEU A 18 -9.68 12.93 -6.69
N GLU A 19 -9.62 12.36 -5.49
CA GLU A 19 -10.79 12.13 -4.62
C GLU A 19 -10.98 13.28 -3.62
N ASP A 20 -10.50 13.10 -2.39
CA ASP A 20 -10.76 14.02 -1.27
C ASP A 20 -10.09 15.39 -1.42
N ALA A 21 -8.95 15.44 -2.10
CA ALA A 21 -8.19 16.69 -2.25
C ALA A 21 -8.72 17.60 -3.36
N VAL A 22 -9.69 17.12 -4.18
CA VAL A 22 -10.16 17.84 -5.37
C VAL A 22 -11.68 17.99 -5.39
N PRO A 23 -12.23 19.21 -5.27
CA PRO A 23 -13.65 19.45 -5.47
C PRO A 23 -14.14 19.02 -6.86
N ALA A 24 -15.35 18.50 -6.96
CA ALA A 24 -15.91 17.93 -8.20
C ALA A 24 -15.88 18.91 -9.39
N GLU A 25 -16.11 20.20 -9.15
CA GLU A 25 -16.12 21.25 -10.18
C GLU A 25 -14.75 21.52 -10.81
N VAL A 26 -13.64 21.15 -10.15
CA VAL A 26 -12.28 21.34 -10.68
C VAL A 26 -11.63 20.04 -11.14
N LEU A 27 -12.31 18.89 -11.05
CA LEU A 27 -11.80 17.59 -11.52
C LEU A 27 -11.31 17.61 -12.98
N PRO A 28 -11.99 18.26 -13.95
CA PRO A 28 -11.49 18.33 -15.32
C PRO A 28 -10.11 18.99 -15.42
N GLN A 29 -9.89 20.06 -14.64
CA GLN A 29 -8.59 20.72 -14.58
C GLN A 29 -7.55 19.88 -13.86
N ALA A 30 -7.92 19.18 -12.79
CA ALA A 30 -7.02 18.29 -12.06
C ALA A 30 -6.50 17.15 -12.95
N ARG A 31 -7.37 16.53 -13.75
CA ARG A 31 -6.99 15.50 -14.75
C ARG A 31 -6.03 16.05 -15.80
N THR A 32 -6.29 17.25 -16.33
CA THR A 32 -5.37 17.92 -17.28
C THR A 32 -4.01 18.20 -16.64
N ASN A 33 -3.99 18.65 -15.39
CA ASN A 33 -2.73 18.89 -14.66
C ASN A 33 -1.97 17.59 -14.44
N LEU A 34 -2.66 16.51 -14.11
CA LEU A 34 -2.08 15.17 -13.94
C LEU A 34 -1.38 14.73 -15.23
N GLN A 35 -2.07 14.79 -16.37
CA GLN A 35 -1.53 14.42 -17.68
C GLN A 35 -0.29 15.27 -18.04
N THR A 36 -0.31 16.57 -17.74
CA THR A 36 0.83 17.45 -18.00
C THR A 36 2.04 17.05 -17.14
N VAL A 37 1.83 16.87 -15.83
CA VAL A 37 2.94 16.60 -14.89
C VAL A 37 3.54 15.21 -15.10
N LEU A 38 2.72 14.18 -15.28
CA LEU A 38 3.21 12.82 -15.49
C LEU A 38 3.80 12.63 -16.88
N GLY A 39 3.19 13.23 -17.92
CA GLY A 39 3.69 13.14 -19.29
C GLY A 39 5.03 13.86 -19.53
N GLU A 40 5.33 14.90 -18.75
CA GLU A 40 6.62 15.63 -18.81
C GLU A 40 7.70 15.03 -17.87
N SER A 41 7.30 14.20 -16.92
CA SER A 41 8.22 13.62 -15.93
C SER A 41 8.84 12.33 -16.47
N SER A 42 10.17 12.32 -16.68
CA SER A 42 10.89 11.06 -16.71
C SER A 42 10.84 10.45 -15.31
N SER A 43 10.38 9.19 -15.19
CA SER A 43 10.39 8.48 -13.92
C SER A 43 11.82 8.45 -13.35
N ARG A 44 12.00 9.08 -12.19
CA ARG A 44 13.28 9.05 -11.45
C ARG A 44 13.38 7.85 -10.51
N GLY A 45 12.70 6.75 -10.82
CA GLY A 45 12.59 5.60 -9.91
C GLY A 45 11.48 5.73 -8.87
N ILE A 46 10.68 6.81 -8.90
CA ILE A 46 9.52 7.00 -8.01
C ILE A 46 8.27 6.47 -8.71
N GLU A 47 7.52 5.62 -8.05
CA GLU A 47 6.24 5.10 -8.52
C GLU A 47 5.16 6.20 -8.50
N ARG A 48 4.45 6.38 -9.63
CA ARG A 48 3.46 7.42 -9.84
C ARG A 48 2.06 6.85 -9.68
N CYS A 49 1.53 6.95 -8.48
CA CYS A 49 0.20 6.45 -8.14
C CYS A 49 -0.86 7.54 -8.34
N VAL A 50 -2.07 7.15 -8.72
CA VAL A 50 -3.23 8.04 -8.81
C VAL A 50 -4.38 7.46 -8.01
N ARG A 51 -4.84 8.17 -6.96
CA ARG A 51 -6.09 7.83 -6.28
C ARG A 51 -7.26 8.46 -7.02
N ILE A 52 -8.16 7.62 -7.51
CA ILE A 52 -9.35 8.02 -8.28
C ILE A 52 -10.55 8.23 -7.37
N ASN A 53 -11.62 8.81 -7.87
CA ASN A 53 -12.91 8.84 -7.19
C ASN A 53 -13.51 7.43 -7.07
N GLY A 54 -14.20 7.17 -5.96
CA GLY A 54 -14.85 5.88 -5.73
C GLY A 54 -15.85 5.49 -6.84
N LEU A 55 -15.96 4.19 -7.12
CA LEU A 55 -16.76 3.64 -8.24
C LEU A 55 -18.28 3.85 -8.09
N GLN A 56 -18.73 4.35 -6.95
CA GLN A 56 -20.11 4.78 -6.72
C GLN A 56 -20.40 6.20 -7.24
N THR A 57 -19.39 6.98 -7.61
CA THR A 57 -19.50 8.33 -8.17
C THR A 57 -19.54 8.29 -9.70
N PRO A 58 -19.96 9.36 -10.39
CA PRO A 58 -19.89 9.43 -11.85
C PRO A 58 -18.51 9.83 -12.39
N HIS A 59 -17.47 9.92 -11.56
CA HIS A 59 -16.18 10.50 -11.91
C HIS A 59 -15.09 9.48 -12.23
N TRP A 60 -15.19 8.28 -11.69
CA TRP A 60 -14.14 7.26 -11.67
C TRP A 60 -13.67 6.81 -13.06
N GLU A 61 -14.57 6.69 -14.05
CA GLU A 61 -14.19 6.26 -15.41
C GLU A 61 -13.28 7.29 -16.07
N ALA A 62 -13.63 8.56 -15.96
CA ALA A 62 -12.80 9.65 -16.51
C ALA A 62 -11.50 9.86 -15.72
N ASP A 63 -11.45 9.48 -14.42
CA ASP A 63 -10.23 9.48 -13.64
C ASP A 63 -9.28 8.37 -14.10
N ILE A 64 -9.80 7.16 -14.34
CA ILE A 64 -9.01 6.03 -14.89
C ILE A 64 -8.45 6.39 -16.26
N GLU A 65 -9.29 6.90 -17.17
CA GLU A 65 -8.85 7.32 -18.50
C GLU A 65 -7.72 8.36 -18.41
N ALA A 66 -7.86 9.35 -17.52
CA ALA A 66 -6.85 10.38 -17.31
C ALA A 66 -5.56 9.83 -16.72
N ALA A 67 -5.64 8.90 -15.75
CA ALA A 67 -4.49 8.27 -15.11
C ALA A 67 -3.71 7.39 -16.10
N VAL A 68 -4.40 6.53 -16.86
CA VAL A 68 -3.79 5.65 -17.88
C VAL A 68 -3.11 6.49 -18.97
N THR A 69 -3.83 7.48 -19.53
CA THR A 69 -3.28 8.36 -20.58
C THR A 69 -2.10 9.19 -20.09
N ALA A 70 -2.06 9.54 -18.79
CA ALA A 70 -0.93 10.23 -18.16
C ALA A 70 0.28 9.31 -17.94
N GLY A 71 0.13 8.00 -18.07
CA GLY A 71 1.17 6.99 -17.78
C GLY A 71 1.38 6.81 -16.29
N ALA A 72 0.32 6.75 -15.50
CA ALA A 72 0.39 6.35 -14.10
C ALA A 72 0.88 4.91 -13.98
N ASP A 73 1.76 4.64 -13.02
CA ASP A 73 2.26 3.29 -12.74
C ASP A 73 1.22 2.48 -11.95
N THR A 74 0.51 3.13 -11.03
CA THR A 74 -0.47 2.49 -10.14
C THR A 74 -1.73 3.34 -9.97
N ILE A 75 -2.90 2.69 -9.91
CA ILE A 75 -4.18 3.30 -9.53
C ILE A 75 -4.63 2.82 -8.15
N VAL A 76 -4.90 3.75 -7.24
CA VAL A 76 -5.46 3.47 -5.93
C VAL A 76 -6.99 3.56 -5.99
N LEU A 77 -7.65 2.44 -5.72
CA LEU A 77 -9.11 2.30 -5.74
C LEU A 77 -9.68 2.52 -4.33
N PRO A 78 -10.36 3.63 -4.05
CA PRO A 78 -10.98 3.87 -2.76
C PRO A 78 -12.35 3.16 -2.65
N MET A 79 -12.86 3.01 -1.42
CA MET A 79 -14.24 2.62 -1.11
C MET A 79 -14.70 1.29 -1.74
N ILE A 80 -13.79 0.32 -1.88
CA ILE A 80 -14.14 -0.98 -2.47
C ILE A 80 -14.93 -1.84 -1.46
N GLU A 81 -16.10 -2.29 -1.88
CA GLU A 81 -17.04 -3.08 -1.09
C GLU A 81 -17.44 -4.41 -1.76
N GLN A 82 -17.20 -4.55 -3.06
CA GLN A 82 -17.60 -5.70 -3.86
C GLN A 82 -16.49 -6.08 -4.86
N PRO A 83 -16.21 -7.37 -5.06
CA PRO A 83 -15.17 -7.83 -5.99
C PRO A 83 -15.32 -7.28 -7.42
N GLU A 84 -16.56 -7.17 -7.88
CA GLU A 84 -16.89 -6.70 -9.23
C GLU A 84 -16.46 -5.25 -9.48
N GLN A 85 -16.28 -4.45 -8.43
CA GLN A 85 -15.80 -3.06 -8.56
C GLN A 85 -14.35 -3.05 -9.05
N THR A 86 -13.48 -3.87 -8.45
CA THR A 86 -12.07 -3.99 -8.86
C THR A 86 -11.97 -4.48 -10.30
N ALA A 87 -12.71 -5.53 -10.68
CA ALA A 87 -12.72 -6.05 -12.05
C ALA A 87 -13.20 -4.99 -13.07
N ARG A 88 -14.19 -4.17 -12.70
CA ARG A 88 -14.66 -3.06 -13.55
C ARG A 88 -13.59 -2.00 -13.74
N ALA A 89 -12.85 -1.64 -12.70
CA ALA A 89 -11.78 -0.66 -12.78
C ALA A 89 -10.63 -1.16 -13.68
N VAL A 90 -10.17 -2.40 -13.50
CA VAL A 90 -9.16 -3.03 -14.36
C VAL A 90 -9.63 -3.09 -15.82
N THR A 91 -10.90 -3.46 -16.06
CA THR A 91 -11.47 -3.48 -17.41
C THR A 91 -11.51 -2.08 -18.04
N ALA A 92 -11.86 -1.05 -17.27
CA ALA A 92 -11.86 0.32 -17.77
C ALA A 92 -10.46 0.79 -18.14
N ALA A 93 -9.44 0.48 -17.33
CA ALA A 93 -8.05 0.77 -17.66
C ALA A 93 -7.55 0.05 -18.92
N ALA A 94 -7.91 -1.22 -19.08
CA ALA A 94 -7.56 -1.99 -20.27
C ALA A 94 -8.24 -1.49 -21.58
N ASN A 95 -9.32 -0.71 -21.46
CA ASN A 95 -9.99 -0.08 -22.60
C ASN A 95 -9.52 1.37 -22.85
N ALA A 96 -8.72 1.95 -21.98
CA ALA A 96 -8.13 3.27 -22.16
C ALA A 96 -6.90 3.21 -23.09
N ASP A 97 -6.46 4.37 -23.57
CA ASP A 97 -5.29 4.49 -24.46
C ASP A 97 -4.00 4.63 -23.61
N GLY A 98 -3.31 3.52 -23.41
CA GLY A 98 -2.07 3.43 -22.64
C GLY A 98 -1.84 2.03 -22.07
N ASP A 99 -0.75 1.88 -21.31
CA ASP A 99 -0.45 0.65 -20.59
C ASP A 99 -1.38 0.49 -19.38
N VAL A 100 -1.76 -0.75 -19.05
CA VAL A 100 -2.60 -1.03 -17.89
C VAL A 100 -1.74 -0.87 -16.63
N PRO A 101 -2.08 0.06 -15.72
CA PRO A 101 -1.34 0.26 -14.48
C PRO A 101 -1.62 -0.86 -13.47
N GLU A 102 -0.80 -0.93 -12.43
CA GLU A 102 -1.11 -1.72 -11.25
C GLU A 102 -2.26 -1.10 -10.44
N PHE A 103 -2.85 -1.89 -9.54
CA PHE A 103 -3.97 -1.46 -8.71
C PHE A 103 -3.74 -1.78 -7.24
N ILE A 104 -4.02 -0.80 -6.38
CA ILE A 104 -4.12 -0.98 -4.93
C ILE A 104 -5.59 -0.84 -4.53
N VAL A 105 -6.14 -1.89 -3.94
CA VAL A 105 -7.51 -1.89 -3.40
C VAL A 105 -7.53 -1.29 -2.01
N THR A 106 -8.38 -0.28 -1.75
CA THR A 106 -8.55 0.31 -0.42
C THR A 106 -9.90 -0.05 0.19
N VAL A 107 -9.86 -0.67 1.37
CA VAL A 107 -11.01 -1.04 2.19
C VAL A 107 -11.17 -0.03 3.31
N GLU A 108 -12.28 0.71 3.32
CA GLU A 108 -12.48 1.83 4.24
C GLU A 108 -13.96 2.05 4.61
N THR A 109 -14.78 1.01 4.39
CA THR A 109 -16.18 0.98 4.81
C THR A 109 -16.47 -0.28 5.62
N PRO A 110 -17.50 -0.29 6.48
CA PRO A 110 -17.91 -1.50 7.21
C PRO A 110 -18.25 -2.66 6.27
N ARG A 111 -18.88 -2.39 5.12
CA ARG A 111 -19.21 -3.42 4.14
C ARG A 111 -17.97 -4.01 3.50
N GLY A 112 -17.04 -3.15 3.07
CA GLY A 112 -15.74 -3.58 2.53
C GLY A 112 -14.94 -4.37 3.56
N MET A 113 -14.94 -3.94 4.83
CA MET A 113 -14.25 -4.63 5.91
C MET A 113 -14.79 -6.04 6.15
N PHE A 114 -16.12 -6.24 6.14
CA PHE A 114 -16.72 -7.57 6.23
C PHE A 114 -16.51 -8.43 4.98
N ALA A 115 -16.18 -7.83 3.85
CA ALA A 115 -15.89 -8.52 2.60
C ALA A 115 -14.38 -8.67 2.32
N ALA A 116 -13.50 -8.20 3.19
CA ALA A 116 -12.07 -8.02 2.91
C ALA A 116 -11.39 -9.28 2.36
N GLU A 117 -11.61 -10.45 2.96
CA GLU A 117 -11.09 -11.75 2.48
C GLU A 117 -11.58 -12.05 1.06
N LYS A 118 -12.88 -11.90 0.80
CA LYS A 118 -13.46 -12.12 -0.52
C LYS A 118 -12.93 -11.11 -1.56
N LEU A 119 -12.73 -9.85 -1.17
CA LEU A 119 -12.15 -8.81 -2.01
C LEU A 119 -10.72 -9.17 -2.41
N ALA A 120 -9.87 -9.55 -1.44
CA ALA A 120 -8.49 -9.90 -1.67
C ALA A 120 -8.36 -11.18 -2.52
N THR A 121 -9.14 -12.23 -2.22
CA THR A 121 -9.18 -13.47 -3.01
C THR A 121 -9.58 -13.22 -4.47
N HIS A 122 -10.52 -12.31 -4.72
CA HIS A 122 -10.91 -11.98 -6.09
C HIS A 122 -9.85 -11.10 -6.76
N ALA A 123 -9.29 -10.14 -6.04
CA ALA A 123 -8.26 -9.24 -6.53
C ALA A 123 -7.01 -10.01 -7.01
N SER A 124 -6.59 -11.05 -6.28
CA SER A 124 -5.45 -11.91 -6.66
C SER A 124 -5.65 -12.72 -7.96
N GLN A 125 -6.85 -12.76 -8.51
CA GLN A 125 -7.14 -13.35 -9.81
C GLN A 125 -6.98 -12.35 -10.97
N LEU A 126 -6.69 -11.11 -10.67
CA LEU A 126 -6.48 -10.02 -11.61
C LEU A 126 -4.99 -9.65 -11.55
N ASP A 127 -4.21 -10.07 -12.53
CA ASP A 127 -2.74 -9.89 -12.56
C ASP A 127 -2.28 -8.44 -12.30
N ALA A 128 -3.14 -7.47 -12.62
CA ALA A 128 -2.85 -6.05 -12.39
C ALA A 128 -3.07 -5.59 -10.93
N VAL A 129 -3.61 -6.41 -10.03
CA VAL A 129 -3.84 -6.00 -8.64
C VAL A 129 -2.73 -6.53 -7.76
N THR A 130 -1.92 -5.62 -7.21
CA THR A 130 -0.72 -5.94 -6.43
C THR A 130 -0.85 -5.58 -4.95
N GLY A 131 -1.66 -4.55 -4.62
CA GLY A 131 -1.72 -4.02 -3.26
C GLY A 131 -3.09 -4.02 -2.61
N PHE A 132 -3.10 -4.11 -1.27
CA PHE A 132 -4.29 -4.06 -0.44
C PHE A 132 -4.07 -3.11 0.75
N SER A 133 -4.98 -2.16 0.95
CA SER A 133 -4.81 -1.08 1.91
C SER A 133 -6.13 -0.73 2.62
N TYR A 134 -6.08 0.20 3.55
CA TYR A 134 -7.26 0.68 4.26
C TYR A 134 -7.24 2.20 4.52
N GLY A 135 -8.43 2.78 4.73
CA GLY A 135 -8.64 4.15 5.15
C GLY A 135 -9.32 4.19 6.52
N ILE A 136 -8.56 4.42 7.58
CA ILE A 136 -9.08 4.40 8.95
C ILE A 136 -10.04 5.56 9.23
N GLY A 137 -9.83 6.73 8.61
CA GLY A 137 -10.66 7.91 8.80
C GLY A 137 -12.08 7.67 8.28
N ASP A 138 -12.21 7.15 7.07
CA ASP A 138 -13.49 6.85 6.44
C ASP A 138 -14.22 5.71 7.16
N TYR A 139 -13.48 4.68 7.56
CA TYR A 139 -14.05 3.61 8.36
C TYR A 139 -14.58 4.11 9.70
N ALA A 140 -13.79 4.91 10.44
CA ALA A 140 -14.21 5.49 11.72
C ALA A 140 -15.47 6.34 11.57
N ARG A 141 -15.51 7.20 10.55
CA ARG A 141 -16.68 8.00 10.21
C ARG A 141 -17.89 7.12 9.92
N ALA A 142 -17.73 6.06 9.14
CA ALA A 142 -18.83 5.18 8.74
C ALA A 142 -19.43 4.36 9.90
N VAL A 143 -18.62 4.00 10.91
CA VAL A 143 -19.10 3.33 12.13
C VAL A 143 -19.56 4.31 13.21
N GLY A 144 -19.47 5.62 12.98
CA GLY A 144 -19.86 6.66 13.95
C GLY A 144 -18.87 6.83 15.11
N ALA A 145 -17.62 6.46 14.95
CA ALA A 145 -16.60 6.66 15.98
C ALA A 145 -16.24 8.14 16.11
N THR A 146 -15.89 8.58 17.34
CA THR A 146 -15.49 9.95 17.64
C THR A 146 -13.97 10.14 17.51
N GLY A 147 -13.39 9.62 16.42
CA GLY A 147 -11.96 9.62 16.16
C GLY A 147 -11.48 8.23 15.74
N THR A 148 -10.18 8.03 15.78
CA THR A 148 -9.55 6.76 15.41
C THR A 148 -8.84 6.12 16.62
N PRO A 149 -9.60 5.59 17.61
CA PRO A 149 -9.00 5.00 18.81
C PRO A 149 -8.18 3.75 18.47
N ALA A 150 -7.18 3.43 19.32
CA ALA A 150 -6.27 2.31 19.12
C ALA A 150 -6.98 0.98 18.82
N GLN A 151 -8.07 0.68 19.54
CA GLN A 151 -8.85 -0.56 19.34
C GLN A 151 -9.48 -0.63 17.94
N LEU A 152 -9.87 0.51 17.36
CA LEU A 152 -10.41 0.56 16.01
C LEU A 152 -9.30 0.32 14.97
N HIS A 153 -8.15 0.94 15.18
CA HIS A 153 -6.96 0.72 14.36
C HIS A 153 -6.53 -0.75 14.38
N GLU A 154 -6.43 -1.34 15.55
CA GLU A 154 -6.05 -2.74 15.73
C GLU A 154 -6.99 -3.68 14.97
N TYR A 155 -8.30 -3.50 15.12
CA TYR A 155 -9.28 -4.31 14.40
C TYR A 155 -9.09 -4.21 12.88
N VAL A 156 -9.09 -2.98 12.34
CA VAL A 156 -9.03 -2.75 10.89
C VAL A 156 -7.73 -3.27 10.29
N ARG A 157 -6.59 -2.98 10.92
CA ARG A 157 -5.28 -3.40 10.43
C ARG A 157 -5.11 -4.92 10.45
N ASN A 158 -5.60 -5.62 11.48
CA ASN A 158 -5.54 -7.09 11.53
C ASN A 158 -6.42 -7.75 10.46
N VAL A 159 -7.60 -7.22 10.19
CA VAL A 159 -8.47 -7.73 9.12
C VAL A 159 -7.81 -7.55 7.76
N VAL A 160 -7.26 -6.37 7.49
CA VAL A 160 -6.70 -6.04 6.18
C VAL A 160 -5.42 -6.82 5.89
N VAL A 161 -4.48 -6.91 6.83
CA VAL A 161 -3.26 -7.70 6.63
C VAL A 161 -3.56 -9.18 6.44
N SER A 162 -4.54 -9.72 7.18
CA SER A 162 -4.96 -11.12 7.03
C SER A 162 -5.61 -11.37 5.67
N ALA A 163 -6.43 -10.44 5.20
CA ALA A 163 -7.06 -10.54 3.88
C ALA A 163 -6.00 -10.43 2.76
N ALA A 164 -5.07 -9.49 2.87
CA ALA A 164 -3.95 -9.35 1.94
C ALA A 164 -3.14 -10.64 1.83
N ALA A 165 -2.80 -11.26 2.97
CA ALA A 165 -2.09 -12.54 3.00
C ALA A 165 -2.86 -13.68 2.32
N VAL A 166 -4.20 -13.76 2.46
CA VAL A 166 -5.04 -14.73 1.74
C VAL A 166 -4.99 -14.50 0.23
N GLY A 167 -4.97 -13.24 -0.21
CA GLY A 167 -4.89 -12.88 -1.62
C GLY A 167 -3.47 -12.91 -2.20
N GLY A 168 -2.42 -13.02 -1.38
CA GLY A 168 -1.03 -12.85 -1.84
C GLY A 168 -0.76 -11.42 -2.34
N LEU A 169 -1.40 -10.43 -1.71
CA LEU A 169 -1.30 -9.02 -2.06
C LEU A 169 -0.43 -8.28 -1.03
N ASP A 170 0.21 -7.21 -1.46
CA ASP A 170 1.04 -6.37 -0.60
C ASP A 170 0.20 -5.50 0.35
N PRO A 171 0.29 -5.70 1.68
CA PRO A 171 -0.45 -4.90 2.63
C PRO A 171 0.25 -3.55 2.88
N ILE A 172 -0.45 -2.45 2.56
CA ILE A 172 0.03 -1.09 2.73
C ILE A 172 -0.75 -0.40 3.85
N SER A 173 -0.04 0.07 4.89
CA SER A 173 -0.66 0.72 6.04
C SER A 173 -1.20 2.12 5.70
N THR A 174 -2.16 2.57 6.53
CA THR A 174 -2.78 3.89 6.40
C THR A 174 -1.87 5.02 6.89
N VAL A 175 -2.29 6.25 6.64
CA VAL A 175 -1.59 7.45 7.10
C VAL A 175 -1.66 7.64 8.62
N TYR A 176 -0.62 8.25 9.20
CA TYR A 176 -0.65 8.82 10.55
C TYR A 176 -0.96 10.32 10.46
N GLN A 177 -2.07 10.76 11.06
CA GLN A 177 -2.63 12.10 10.81
C GLN A 177 -1.84 13.24 11.45
N ASP A 178 -1.26 13.03 12.64
CA ASP A 178 -0.45 14.06 13.30
C ASP A 178 1.01 14.00 12.81
N PHE A 179 1.31 14.73 11.73
CA PHE A 179 2.66 14.79 11.17
C PHE A 179 3.69 15.51 12.05
N SER A 180 3.28 16.07 13.18
CA SER A 180 4.16 16.70 14.19
C SER A 180 4.55 15.74 15.31
N ASP A 181 3.80 14.66 15.51
CA ASP A 181 4.03 13.63 16.52
C ASP A 181 4.90 12.49 15.93
N VAL A 182 6.21 12.65 16.05
CA VAL A 182 7.21 11.70 15.52
C VAL A 182 7.18 10.37 16.28
N GLU A 183 7.00 10.39 17.60
CA GLU A 183 6.99 9.17 18.40
C GLU A 183 5.72 8.36 18.17
N GLY A 184 4.55 9.02 18.11
CA GLY A 184 3.31 8.34 17.75
C GLY A 184 3.34 7.76 16.33
N LEU A 185 3.99 8.44 15.38
CA LEU A 185 4.22 7.88 14.04
C LEU A 185 5.10 6.63 14.11
N ARG A 186 6.19 6.65 14.89
CA ARG A 186 7.10 5.51 15.07
C ARG A 186 6.37 4.31 15.65
N GLU A 187 5.60 4.51 16.71
CA GLU A 187 4.78 3.46 17.32
C GLU A 187 3.75 2.89 16.33
N HIS A 188 3.10 3.77 15.56
CA HIS A 188 2.12 3.36 14.56
C HIS A 188 2.75 2.53 13.44
N ALA A 189 3.92 2.94 12.93
CA ALA A 189 4.67 2.23 11.90
C ALA A 189 5.19 0.89 12.40
N ALA A 190 5.76 0.85 13.63
CA ALA A 190 6.23 -0.38 14.27
C ALA A 190 5.12 -1.43 14.40
N GLN A 191 3.96 -1.02 14.93
CA GLN A 191 2.79 -1.91 15.06
C GLN A 191 2.28 -2.44 13.71
N ALA A 192 2.41 -1.67 12.63
CA ALA A 192 2.05 -2.14 11.29
C ALA A 192 3.11 -3.13 10.77
N HIS A 193 4.40 -2.79 10.89
CA HIS A 193 5.50 -3.66 10.48
C HIS A 193 5.48 -5.01 11.19
N GLU A 194 5.31 -5.03 12.52
CA GLU A 194 5.27 -6.24 13.35
C GLU A 194 4.19 -7.25 12.93
N ILE A 195 3.07 -6.79 12.39
CA ILE A 195 1.99 -7.68 11.95
C ILE A 195 2.01 -7.99 10.44
N GLY A 196 3.04 -7.52 9.71
CA GLY A 196 3.30 -7.94 8.34
C GLY A 196 3.00 -6.92 7.24
N TYR A 197 2.70 -5.66 7.55
CA TYR A 197 2.66 -4.61 6.52
C TYR A 197 4.05 -4.39 5.93
N ILE A 198 4.09 -4.06 4.63
CA ILE A 198 5.36 -3.85 3.91
C ILE A 198 5.72 -2.38 3.75
N GLY A 199 4.77 -1.47 4.00
CA GLY A 199 4.94 -0.04 3.87
C GLY A 199 3.78 0.73 4.46
N GLN A 200 3.91 2.07 4.48
CA GLN A 200 2.92 2.97 5.05
C GLN A 200 2.77 4.23 4.21
N LYS A 201 1.52 4.68 4.05
CA LYS A 201 1.22 5.97 3.41
C LYS A 201 1.61 7.13 4.30
N ALA A 202 2.21 8.18 3.72
CA ALA A 202 2.55 9.44 4.39
C ALA A 202 1.71 10.60 3.85
N ILE A 203 1.40 11.59 4.70
CA ILE A 203 0.72 12.84 4.31
C ILE A 203 1.66 14.04 4.36
N HIS A 204 2.88 13.87 4.82
CA HIS A 204 3.87 14.93 4.91
C HIS A 204 5.29 14.38 4.73
N PRO A 205 6.19 15.06 3.98
CA PRO A 205 7.55 14.58 3.75
C PRO A 205 8.39 14.32 5.01
N ARG A 206 8.08 14.99 6.13
CA ARG A 206 8.76 14.74 7.42
C ARG A 206 8.52 13.36 7.99
N GLN A 207 7.48 12.67 7.54
CA GLN A 207 7.16 11.31 7.99
C GLN A 207 8.03 10.25 7.30
N LEU A 208 8.51 10.53 6.08
CA LEU A 208 9.23 9.57 5.24
C LEU A 208 10.45 8.96 5.94
N PRO A 209 11.37 9.71 6.59
CA PRO A 209 12.52 9.09 7.25
C PRO A 209 12.13 8.08 8.34
N VAL A 210 11.08 8.38 9.11
CA VAL A 210 10.61 7.49 10.19
C VAL A 210 9.98 6.23 9.63
N ILE A 211 9.23 6.36 8.54
CA ILE A 211 8.60 5.23 7.87
C ILE A 211 9.67 4.34 7.23
N ASN A 212 10.62 4.93 6.50
CA ASN A 212 11.70 4.18 5.86
C ASN A 212 12.57 3.44 6.89
N ASP A 213 12.95 4.10 7.99
CA ASP A 213 13.67 3.44 9.10
C ASP A 213 12.95 2.19 9.63
N MET A 214 11.61 2.18 9.57
CA MET A 214 10.81 1.08 10.10
C MET A 214 10.60 -0.07 9.11
N PHE A 215 10.43 0.25 7.83
CA PHE A 215 10.06 -0.74 6.82
C PHE A 215 11.23 -1.23 5.96
N THR A 216 12.40 -0.58 6.04
CA THR A 216 13.61 -0.98 5.32
C THR A 216 14.50 -1.84 6.22
N PRO A 217 14.70 -3.14 5.91
CA PRO A 217 15.62 -3.97 6.68
C PRO A 217 17.04 -3.43 6.66
N THR A 218 17.68 -3.37 7.80
CA THR A 218 19.08 -2.98 7.92
C THR A 218 20.02 -4.06 7.40
N ALA A 219 21.26 -3.71 7.06
CA ALA A 219 22.26 -4.69 6.67
C ALA A 219 22.53 -5.73 7.79
N GLU A 220 22.46 -5.33 9.06
CA GLU A 220 22.66 -6.22 10.20
C GLU A 220 21.52 -7.25 10.31
N GLU A 221 20.27 -6.82 10.13
CA GLU A 221 19.11 -7.73 10.10
C GLU A 221 19.17 -8.69 8.91
N ALA A 222 19.61 -8.22 7.75
CA ALA A 222 19.80 -9.07 6.57
C ALA A 222 20.95 -10.10 6.77
N GLU A 223 22.06 -9.71 7.38
CA GLU A 223 23.18 -10.63 7.71
C GLU A 223 22.72 -11.68 8.73
N GLU A 224 21.95 -11.30 9.74
CA GLU A 224 21.37 -12.24 10.71
C GLU A 224 20.40 -13.21 10.05
N ALA A 225 19.50 -12.70 9.22
CA ALA A 225 18.53 -13.49 8.46
C ALA A 225 19.26 -14.51 7.55
N ALA A 226 20.27 -14.08 6.79
CA ALA A 226 21.07 -14.97 5.95
C ALA A 226 21.71 -16.10 6.75
N ARG A 227 22.32 -15.79 7.90
CA ARG A 227 22.95 -16.78 8.76
C ARG A 227 21.95 -17.83 9.27
N PHE A 228 20.73 -17.43 9.64
CA PHE A 228 19.71 -18.35 10.12
C PHE A 228 19.12 -19.21 9.00
N VAL A 229 18.86 -18.62 7.83
CA VAL A 229 18.39 -19.34 6.64
C VAL A 229 19.43 -20.39 6.20
N ASP A 230 20.70 -19.99 6.05
CA ASP A 230 21.78 -20.90 5.65
C ASP A 230 21.95 -22.07 6.63
N ALA A 231 21.91 -21.80 7.94
CA ALA A 231 22.02 -22.84 8.95
C ALA A 231 20.84 -23.83 8.93
N PHE A 232 19.63 -23.32 8.69
CA PHE A 232 18.44 -24.17 8.60
C PHE A 232 18.47 -25.05 7.35
N ASP A 233 18.80 -24.46 6.18
CA ASP A 233 18.86 -25.18 4.92
C ASP A 233 19.95 -26.27 4.90
N ALA A 234 21.06 -26.04 5.62
CA ALA A 234 22.13 -27.02 5.76
C ALA A 234 21.81 -28.17 6.73
N ALA A 235 20.77 -28.05 7.56
CA ALA A 235 20.57 -28.96 8.69
C ALA A 235 19.81 -30.26 8.35
N ASP A 236 19.15 -30.36 7.20
CA ASP A 236 18.28 -31.50 6.78
C ASP A 236 17.31 -31.94 7.90
N ARG A 237 16.67 -30.97 8.56
CA ARG A 237 15.73 -31.15 9.69
C ARG A 237 14.63 -30.09 9.63
N ASP A 238 13.44 -30.44 10.15
CA ASP A 238 12.28 -29.53 10.20
C ASP A 238 12.41 -28.48 11.32
N SER A 239 13.40 -28.58 12.20
CA SER A 239 13.68 -27.60 13.26
C SER A 239 15.10 -27.73 13.81
N ILE A 240 15.71 -26.58 14.14
CA ILE A 240 17.05 -26.48 14.73
C ILE A 240 17.09 -25.35 15.77
N VAL A 241 18.19 -25.27 16.51
CA VAL A 241 18.50 -24.10 17.36
C VAL A 241 19.85 -23.53 16.94
N VAL A 242 19.87 -22.24 16.62
CA VAL A 242 21.07 -21.49 16.26
C VAL A 242 21.19 -20.27 17.17
N ASP A 243 22.32 -20.11 17.85
CA ASP A 243 22.59 -19.01 18.79
C ASP A 243 21.48 -18.83 19.87
N GLY A 244 20.82 -19.91 20.27
CA GLY A 244 19.73 -19.89 21.24
C GLY A 244 18.34 -19.58 20.65
N VAL A 245 18.24 -19.31 19.35
CA VAL A 245 16.98 -19.08 18.63
C VAL A 245 16.48 -20.40 18.07
N PHE A 246 15.22 -20.75 18.38
CA PHE A 246 14.52 -21.88 17.77
C PHE A 246 14.05 -21.51 16.38
N LEU A 247 14.44 -22.29 15.39
CA LEU A 247 14.11 -22.12 13.99
C LEU A 247 13.32 -23.34 13.52
N ASP A 248 12.11 -23.11 13.07
CA ASP A 248 11.31 -24.03 12.27
C ASP A 248 10.98 -23.39 10.91
N THR A 249 10.26 -24.10 10.06
CA THR A 249 9.88 -23.59 8.74
C THR A 249 9.17 -22.24 8.81
N ALA A 250 8.26 -22.04 9.77
CA ALA A 250 7.49 -20.80 9.88
C ALA A 250 8.38 -19.61 10.28
N ILE A 251 9.31 -19.82 11.19
CA ILE A 251 10.25 -18.78 11.63
C ILE A 251 11.27 -18.48 10.52
N VAL A 252 11.78 -19.49 9.82
CA VAL A 252 12.74 -19.29 8.72
C VAL A 252 12.12 -18.53 7.55
N GLU A 253 10.84 -18.74 7.23
CA GLU A 253 10.16 -17.97 6.19
C GLU A 253 10.07 -16.47 6.53
N GLN A 254 10.01 -16.09 7.82
CA GLN A 254 10.10 -14.68 8.21
C GLN A 254 11.48 -14.10 7.88
N TYR A 255 12.56 -14.82 8.14
CA TYR A 255 13.91 -14.39 7.77
C TYR A 255 14.12 -14.34 6.25
N ARG A 256 13.55 -15.26 5.48
CA ARG A 256 13.54 -15.19 4.01
C ARG A 256 12.86 -13.91 3.50
N THR A 257 11.76 -13.52 4.12
CA THR A 257 11.06 -12.28 3.82
C THR A 257 11.94 -11.04 4.06
N VAL A 258 12.73 -11.04 5.17
CA VAL A 258 13.70 -9.96 5.46
C VAL A 258 14.75 -9.87 4.34
N LEU A 259 15.29 -11.01 3.90
CA LEU A 259 16.28 -11.06 2.82
C LEU A 259 15.72 -10.53 1.50
N THR A 260 14.55 -11.01 1.09
CA THR A 260 13.90 -10.55 -0.14
C THR A 260 13.70 -9.04 -0.13
N ARG A 261 13.17 -8.49 0.96
CA ARG A 261 12.96 -7.03 1.09
C ARG A 261 14.27 -6.25 1.07
N HIS A 262 15.31 -6.76 1.73
CA HIS A 262 16.61 -6.10 1.71
C HIS A 262 17.22 -6.06 0.31
N GLU A 263 17.08 -7.13 -0.47
CA GLU A 263 17.53 -7.21 -1.86
C GLU A 263 16.77 -6.20 -2.75
N GLU A 264 15.45 -6.11 -2.60
CA GLU A 264 14.60 -5.17 -3.35
C GLU A 264 14.99 -3.71 -3.14
N VAL A 265 15.37 -3.34 -1.90
CA VAL A 265 15.74 -1.96 -1.56
C VAL A 265 17.17 -1.62 -1.97
N THR A 266 18.05 -2.62 -2.11
CA THR A 266 19.47 -2.43 -2.41
C THR A 266 19.84 -2.64 -3.90
N ALA A 267 18.89 -3.14 -4.71
CA ALA A 267 19.03 -3.37 -6.16
C ALA A 267 18.88 -2.08 -6.96
#